data_25b48e5323eeff0c379a6100f71f5ea1
#
_entry.id   25b48e5323eeff0c379a6100f71f5ea1
#
_cell.length_a   1.000
_cell.length_b   1.000
_cell.length_c   1.000
_cell.angle_alpha   90.00
_cell.angle_beta   90.00
_cell.angle_gamma   90.00
#
_symmetry.space_group_name_H-M   'P 1'
#
loop_
_entity.id
_entity.type
_entity.pdbx_description
1 polymer ?
#
loop_
_entity_poly.entity_id
_entity_poly.type
_entity_poly.pdbx_seq_one_letter_code
_entity_poly.pdbx_strand_id
1 'polypeptide(L)'
;MSAEPSTHADALAELVAVMDRLRSPGGCPWDAQQTHRSLVPYALEEAAELAEAVEADDRAGLREELGDLLLQVVFHARIAQEDGDDPFDVQDVAADLVAKLVRRHPHVFGDAEAVHDEEGQHVAWDRAKRAEKQRASVFDGVPLGLGALARAQKLVARAERAGHDVSVPAAAPDAPLGDRLLALVAE
;
A
#
# COMPACT_ATOMS: atom_id res chain seq x y z
N MET A 1 -7.44 -15.34 -37.78
CA MET A 1 -8.14 -15.71 -36.55
C MET A 1 -8.18 -14.42 -35.70
N SER A 2 -9.32 -13.76 -35.70
CA SER A 2 -9.51 -12.54 -34.92
C SER A 2 -9.73 -12.97 -33.47
N ALA A 3 -8.80 -12.60 -32.58
CA ALA A 3 -9.01 -12.77 -31.15
C ALA A 3 -10.17 -11.85 -30.76
N GLU A 4 -11.26 -12.42 -30.26
CA GLU A 4 -12.32 -11.66 -29.63
C GLU A 4 -11.74 -10.94 -28.38
N PRO A 5 -12.16 -9.72 -28.05
CA PRO A 5 -11.71 -9.05 -26.85
C PRO A 5 -12.16 -9.89 -25.65
N SER A 6 -11.20 -10.38 -24.84
CA SER A 6 -11.51 -11.04 -23.58
C SER A 6 -12.37 -10.09 -22.74
N THR A 7 -13.45 -10.58 -22.18
CA THR A 7 -14.28 -9.79 -21.27
C THR A 7 -13.40 -9.43 -20.08
N HIS A 8 -13.48 -8.18 -19.59
CA HIS A 8 -12.64 -7.69 -18.47
C HIS A 8 -12.71 -8.56 -17.21
N ALA A 9 -13.70 -9.45 -17.11
CA ALA A 9 -13.84 -10.40 -16.01
C ALA A 9 -12.73 -11.48 -15.98
N ASP A 10 -12.13 -11.79 -17.13
CA ASP A 10 -11.16 -12.89 -17.25
C ASP A 10 -9.70 -12.41 -17.15
N ALA A 11 -9.44 -11.11 -17.33
CA ALA A 11 -8.07 -10.58 -17.42
C ALA A 11 -7.26 -10.74 -16.12
N LEU A 12 -7.88 -10.63 -14.95
CA LEU A 12 -7.17 -10.85 -13.68
C LEU A 12 -6.84 -12.33 -13.48
N ALA A 13 -7.75 -13.23 -13.84
CA ALA A 13 -7.50 -14.66 -13.78
C ALA A 13 -6.41 -15.06 -14.79
N GLU A 14 -6.41 -14.46 -15.98
CA GLU A 14 -5.37 -14.67 -16.99
C GLU A 14 -4.01 -14.18 -16.50
N LEU A 15 -3.92 -13.02 -15.86
CA LEU A 15 -2.69 -12.51 -15.26
C LEU A 15 -2.13 -13.48 -14.21
N VAL A 16 -2.97 -14.02 -13.33
CA VAL A 16 -2.57 -15.01 -12.33
C VAL A 16 -2.02 -16.28 -13.01
N ALA A 17 -2.70 -16.75 -14.05
CA ALA A 17 -2.27 -17.94 -14.81
C ALA A 17 -0.95 -17.70 -15.56
N VAL A 18 -0.75 -16.50 -16.11
CA VAL A 18 0.52 -16.10 -16.75
C VAL A 18 1.65 -16.09 -15.73
N MET A 19 1.44 -15.51 -14.55
CA MET A 19 2.45 -15.48 -13.49
C MET A 19 2.80 -16.89 -13.00
N ASP A 20 1.79 -17.75 -12.81
CA ASP A 20 2.03 -19.16 -12.48
C ASP A 20 2.86 -19.85 -13.55
N ARG A 21 2.54 -19.64 -14.83
CA ARG A 21 3.30 -20.23 -15.95
C ARG A 21 4.74 -19.74 -15.99
N LEU A 22 4.97 -18.43 -15.77
CA LEU A 22 6.32 -17.85 -15.78
C LEU A 22 7.20 -18.44 -14.68
N ARG A 23 6.64 -18.71 -13.51
CA ARG A 23 7.37 -19.22 -12.36
C ARG A 23 7.43 -20.75 -12.28
N SER A 24 6.64 -21.46 -13.06
CA SER A 24 6.59 -22.93 -13.08
C SER A 24 7.75 -23.55 -13.91
N PRO A 25 8.05 -24.86 -13.74
CA PRO A 25 9.07 -25.54 -14.55
C PRO A 25 8.86 -25.35 -16.05
N GLY A 26 9.90 -24.92 -16.75
CA GLY A 26 9.86 -24.55 -18.16
C GLY A 26 9.28 -23.17 -18.45
N GLY A 27 9.08 -22.34 -17.42
CA GLY A 27 8.77 -20.91 -17.50
C GLY A 27 10.04 -20.05 -17.65
N CYS A 28 10.02 -18.85 -17.06
CA CYS A 28 11.14 -17.92 -17.12
C CYS A 28 12.17 -18.20 -15.99
N PRO A 29 13.45 -18.43 -16.32
CA PRO A 29 14.46 -18.67 -15.31
C PRO A 29 14.69 -17.51 -14.32
N TRP A 30 14.45 -16.28 -14.76
CA TRP A 30 14.56 -15.10 -13.91
C TRP A 30 13.42 -15.06 -12.89
N ASP A 31 12.16 -15.23 -13.35
CA ASP A 31 11.00 -15.26 -12.46
C ASP A 31 11.09 -16.39 -11.43
N ALA A 32 11.57 -17.54 -11.82
CA ALA A 32 11.73 -18.70 -10.94
C ALA A 32 12.73 -18.49 -9.80
N GLN A 33 13.70 -17.58 -9.98
CA GLN A 33 14.74 -17.28 -8.98
C GLN A 33 14.35 -16.17 -8.01
N GLN A 34 13.28 -15.41 -8.31
CA GLN A 34 12.89 -14.30 -7.46
C GLN A 34 12.40 -14.76 -6.10
N THR A 35 12.67 -13.93 -5.09
CA THR A 35 12.21 -14.09 -3.72
C THR A 35 11.46 -12.83 -3.31
N HIS A 36 10.68 -12.89 -2.22
CA HIS A 36 10.06 -11.69 -1.64
C HIS A 36 11.07 -10.55 -1.45
N ARG A 37 12.30 -10.89 -1.01
CA ARG A 37 13.34 -9.88 -0.75
C ARG A 37 13.90 -9.27 -2.03
N SER A 38 14.11 -10.05 -3.09
CA SER A 38 14.66 -9.55 -4.35
C SER A 38 13.69 -8.63 -5.09
N LEU A 39 12.39 -8.78 -4.85
CA LEU A 39 11.34 -7.96 -5.48
C LEU A 39 11.06 -6.64 -4.74
N VAL A 40 11.52 -6.46 -3.49
CA VAL A 40 11.28 -5.22 -2.74
C VAL A 40 11.74 -3.95 -3.47
N PRO A 41 12.94 -3.91 -4.11
CA PRO A 41 13.36 -2.71 -4.85
C PRO A 41 12.37 -2.33 -5.96
N TYR A 42 11.90 -3.30 -6.74
CA TYR A 42 10.95 -3.08 -7.83
C TYR A 42 9.61 -2.55 -7.29
N ALA A 43 9.05 -3.15 -6.25
CA ALA A 43 7.80 -2.66 -5.67
C ALA A 43 7.90 -1.20 -5.15
N LEU A 44 9.09 -0.74 -4.74
CA LEU A 44 9.33 0.66 -4.36
C LEU A 44 9.48 1.56 -5.59
N GLU A 45 10.10 1.06 -6.65
CA GLU A 45 10.25 1.74 -7.94
C GLU A 45 8.89 2.00 -8.58
N GLU A 46 8.07 0.96 -8.78
CA GLU A 46 6.72 1.09 -9.34
C GLU A 46 5.82 2.05 -8.51
N ALA A 47 5.98 2.04 -7.18
CA ALA A 47 5.24 2.98 -6.34
C ALA A 47 5.70 4.43 -6.53
N ALA A 48 6.97 4.67 -6.85
CA ALA A 48 7.48 6.01 -7.15
C ALA A 48 7.05 6.47 -8.55
N GLU A 49 7.13 5.58 -9.55
CA GLU A 49 6.71 5.85 -10.93
C GLU A 49 5.20 6.14 -11.01
N LEU A 50 4.38 5.38 -10.23
CA LEU A 50 2.97 5.71 -10.07
C LEU A 50 2.77 7.15 -9.53
N ALA A 51 3.55 7.55 -8.52
CA ALA A 51 3.44 8.91 -7.97
C ALA A 51 3.82 9.96 -9.01
N GLU A 52 4.89 9.73 -9.78
CA GLU A 52 5.31 10.63 -10.87
C GLU A 52 4.24 10.75 -11.96
N ALA A 53 3.63 9.63 -12.38
CA ALA A 53 2.55 9.62 -13.37
C ALA A 53 1.32 10.42 -12.87
N VAL A 54 0.99 10.31 -11.58
CA VAL A 54 -0.09 11.08 -10.96
C VAL A 54 0.25 12.57 -10.91
N GLU A 55 1.46 12.95 -10.52
CA GLU A 55 1.90 14.36 -10.44
C GLU A 55 1.99 15.02 -11.82
N ALA A 56 2.30 14.22 -12.86
CA ALA A 56 2.37 14.69 -14.25
C ALA A 56 1.01 14.72 -14.97
N ASP A 57 -0.08 14.31 -14.31
CA ASP A 57 -1.39 14.08 -14.96
C ASP A 57 -1.28 13.12 -16.17
N ASP A 58 -0.29 12.21 -16.16
CA ASP A 58 -0.09 11.23 -17.23
C ASP A 58 -1.01 10.02 -17.05
N ARG A 59 -2.15 10.05 -17.74
CA ARG A 59 -3.14 8.97 -17.68
C ARG A 59 -2.64 7.65 -18.28
N ALA A 60 -1.76 7.68 -19.26
CA ALA A 60 -1.22 6.48 -19.87
C ALA A 60 -0.20 5.82 -18.94
N GLY A 61 0.75 6.59 -18.41
CA GLY A 61 1.68 6.17 -17.38
C GLY A 61 0.96 5.65 -16.14
N LEU A 62 -0.04 6.37 -15.63
CA LEU A 62 -0.85 5.89 -14.49
C LEU A 62 -1.43 4.48 -14.71
N ARG A 63 -1.88 4.16 -15.93
CA ARG A 63 -2.41 2.83 -16.24
C ARG A 63 -1.31 1.77 -16.29
N GLU A 64 -0.14 2.11 -16.79
CA GLU A 64 1.05 1.27 -16.85
C GLU A 64 1.53 0.93 -15.44
N GLU A 65 1.79 1.95 -14.60
CA GLU A 65 2.31 1.76 -13.25
C GLU A 65 1.34 1.05 -12.30
N LEU A 66 0.03 1.23 -12.48
CA LEU A 66 -0.97 0.41 -11.80
C LEU A 66 -0.88 -1.07 -12.20
N GLY A 67 -0.53 -1.37 -13.45
CA GLY A 67 -0.28 -2.71 -13.93
C GLY A 67 0.96 -3.32 -13.27
N ASP A 68 2.05 -2.55 -13.16
CA ASP A 68 3.31 -3.01 -12.59
C ASP A 68 3.22 -3.18 -11.07
N LEU A 69 2.51 -2.32 -10.37
CA LEU A 69 2.15 -2.58 -8.97
C LEU A 69 1.29 -3.82 -8.79
N LEU A 70 0.33 -4.07 -9.69
CA LEU A 70 -0.48 -5.29 -9.66
C LEU A 70 0.38 -6.53 -9.93
N LEU A 71 1.35 -6.44 -10.85
CA LEU A 71 2.35 -7.49 -11.06
C LEU A 71 3.08 -7.83 -9.77
N GLN A 72 3.55 -6.82 -9.00
CA GLN A 72 4.21 -7.07 -7.71
C GLN A 72 3.31 -7.85 -6.75
N VAL A 73 2.02 -7.49 -6.67
CA VAL A 73 1.07 -8.21 -5.80
C VAL A 73 0.91 -9.67 -6.23
N VAL A 74 0.68 -9.92 -7.52
CA VAL A 74 0.47 -11.27 -8.05
C VAL A 74 1.75 -12.10 -7.94
N PHE A 75 2.90 -11.51 -8.19
CA PHE A 75 4.19 -12.19 -8.08
C PHE A 75 4.50 -12.60 -6.63
N HIS A 76 4.34 -11.69 -5.69
CA HIS A 76 4.52 -12.00 -4.27
C HIS A 76 3.55 -13.08 -3.80
N ALA A 77 2.29 -13.02 -4.20
CA ALA A 77 1.31 -14.06 -3.87
C ALA A 77 1.69 -15.41 -4.47
N ARG A 78 2.19 -15.43 -5.73
CA ARG A 78 2.67 -16.67 -6.37
C ARG A 78 3.89 -17.27 -5.66
N ILE A 79 4.80 -16.44 -5.15
CA ILE A 79 5.91 -16.91 -4.31
C ILE A 79 5.39 -17.50 -3.00
N ALA A 80 4.41 -16.86 -2.38
CA ALA A 80 3.86 -17.30 -1.11
C ALA A 80 3.15 -18.67 -1.19
N GLN A 81 2.60 -19.04 -2.34
CA GLN A 81 2.06 -20.39 -2.58
C GLN A 81 3.12 -21.52 -2.45
N GLU A 82 4.41 -21.18 -2.55
CA GLU A 82 5.51 -22.15 -2.45
C GLU A 82 5.95 -22.37 -0.99
N ASP A 83 5.41 -21.60 -0.04
CA ASP A 83 5.72 -21.79 1.38
C ASP A 83 5.12 -23.12 1.86
N GLY A 84 5.95 -23.93 2.52
CA GLY A 84 5.53 -25.25 2.99
C GLY A 84 4.74 -25.24 4.29
N ASP A 85 4.81 -24.16 5.05
CA ASP A 85 4.25 -24.06 6.38
C ASP A 85 2.97 -23.21 6.41
N ASP A 86 2.95 -22.10 5.65
CA ASP A 86 1.83 -21.13 5.64
C ASP A 86 1.61 -20.56 4.23
N PRO A 87 1.21 -21.41 3.25
CA PRO A 87 0.98 -20.96 1.88
C PRO A 87 -0.28 -20.10 1.78
N PHE A 88 -0.23 -19.06 0.96
CA PHE A 88 -1.41 -18.27 0.57
C PHE A 88 -1.28 -17.82 -0.89
N ASP A 89 -2.41 -17.51 -1.51
CA ASP A 89 -2.47 -17.03 -2.88
C ASP A 89 -3.05 -15.62 -3.01
N VAL A 90 -3.21 -15.14 -4.25
CA VAL A 90 -3.77 -13.81 -4.51
C VAL A 90 -5.26 -13.72 -4.15
N GLN A 91 -5.99 -14.85 -4.12
CA GLN A 91 -7.39 -14.88 -3.70
C GLN A 91 -7.50 -14.68 -2.19
N ASP A 92 -6.58 -15.28 -1.41
CA ASP A 92 -6.49 -15.06 0.03
C ASP A 92 -6.17 -13.58 0.34
N VAL A 93 -5.21 -13.00 -0.38
CA VAL A 93 -4.88 -11.58 -0.27
C VAL A 93 -6.08 -10.69 -0.56
N ALA A 94 -6.83 -11.01 -1.62
CA ALA A 94 -8.04 -10.26 -2.00
C ALA A 94 -9.16 -10.44 -0.98
N ALA A 95 -9.39 -11.66 -0.48
CA ALA A 95 -10.42 -11.97 0.52
C ALA A 95 -10.15 -11.22 1.84
N ASP A 96 -8.90 -11.24 2.31
CA ASP A 96 -8.48 -10.49 3.49
C ASP A 96 -8.64 -8.98 3.33
N LEU A 97 -8.34 -8.46 2.13
CA LEU A 97 -8.55 -7.05 1.83
C LEU A 97 -10.04 -6.69 1.84
N VAL A 98 -10.91 -7.51 1.23
CA VAL A 98 -12.37 -7.33 1.24
C VAL A 98 -12.88 -7.33 2.68
N ALA A 99 -12.54 -8.33 3.47
CA ALA A 99 -12.96 -8.43 4.86
C ALA A 99 -12.51 -7.20 5.68
N LYS A 100 -11.29 -6.73 5.47
CA LYS A 100 -10.76 -5.53 6.08
C LYS A 100 -11.54 -4.27 5.67
N LEU A 101 -11.82 -4.09 4.38
CA LEU A 101 -12.55 -2.92 3.87
C LEU A 101 -13.98 -2.88 4.39
N VAL A 102 -14.70 -4.00 4.33
CA VAL A 102 -16.07 -4.12 4.85
C VAL A 102 -16.11 -3.78 6.34
N ARG A 103 -15.22 -4.37 7.13
CA ARG A 103 -15.16 -4.15 8.58
C ARG A 103 -14.85 -2.69 8.95
N ARG A 104 -14.04 -2.00 8.14
CA ARG A 104 -13.63 -0.60 8.41
C ARG A 104 -14.58 0.46 7.86
N HIS A 105 -15.60 0.03 7.11
CA HIS A 105 -16.64 0.92 6.59
C HIS A 105 -18.03 0.49 7.04
N PRO A 106 -18.28 0.39 8.36
CA PRO A 106 -19.59 -0.06 8.88
C PRO A 106 -20.73 0.91 8.53
N HIS A 107 -20.42 2.14 8.19
CA HIS A 107 -21.38 3.13 7.68
C HIS A 107 -21.78 2.90 6.21
N VAL A 108 -21.07 2.04 5.47
CA VAL A 108 -21.39 1.65 4.09
C VAL A 108 -21.96 0.25 4.02
N PHE A 109 -21.38 -0.68 4.79
CA PHE A 109 -21.69 -2.12 4.73
C PHE A 109 -22.45 -2.64 5.96
N GLY A 110 -22.80 -1.78 6.93
CA GLY A 110 -23.51 -2.10 8.15
C GLY A 110 -24.50 -1.00 8.56
N ASP A 111 -24.88 -0.99 9.83
CA ASP A 111 -25.91 -0.09 10.38
C ASP A 111 -25.32 1.08 11.20
N ALA A 112 -24.02 1.36 11.08
CA ALA A 112 -23.40 2.47 11.79
C ALA A 112 -23.82 3.83 11.19
N GLU A 113 -23.87 4.86 12.02
CA GLU A 113 -24.14 6.24 11.56
C GLU A 113 -23.16 6.65 10.46
N ALA A 114 -23.68 7.39 9.48
CA ALA A 114 -22.87 7.89 8.39
C ALA A 114 -21.77 8.83 8.90
N VAL A 115 -20.56 8.65 8.42
CA VAL A 115 -19.47 9.61 8.61
C VAL A 115 -19.59 10.66 7.51
N HIS A 116 -19.73 11.93 7.90
CA HIS A 116 -20.11 12.99 6.98
C HIS A 116 -18.93 13.78 6.42
N ASP A 117 -17.73 13.58 6.94
CA ASP A 117 -16.53 14.28 6.55
C ASP A 117 -15.29 13.37 6.50
N GLU A 118 -14.29 13.82 5.79
CA GLU A 118 -13.04 13.10 5.58
C GLU A 118 -12.26 12.90 6.88
N GLU A 119 -12.25 13.90 7.76
CA GLU A 119 -11.53 13.85 9.04
C GLU A 119 -12.14 12.80 9.98
N GLY A 120 -13.45 12.77 10.10
CA GLY A 120 -14.17 11.74 10.86
C GLY A 120 -13.90 10.33 10.32
N GLN A 121 -13.82 10.18 9.00
CA GLN A 121 -13.48 8.92 8.36
C GLN A 121 -12.05 8.47 8.69
N HIS A 122 -11.08 9.38 8.67
CA HIS A 122 -9.70 9.08 9.05
C HIS A 122 -9.59 8.68 10.53
N VAL A 123 -10.30 9.37 11.42
CA VAL A 123 -10.32 9.04 12.86
C VAL A 123 -10.95 7.67 13.11
N ALA A 124 -12.08 7.38 12.46
CA ALA A 124 -12.75 6.09 12.56
C ALA A 124 -11.85 4.94 12.05
N TRP A 125 -11.18 5.16 10.91
CA TRP A 125 -10.24 4.21 10.32
C TRP A 125 -9.03 3.92 11.23
N ASP A 126 -8.39 4.97 11.77
CA ASP A 126 -7.24 4.81 12.68
C ASP A 126 -7.64 4.13 13.99
N ARG A 127 -8.86 4.39 14.49
CA ARG A 127 -9.42 3.69 15.67
C ARG A 127 -9.62 2.20 15.39
N ALA A 128 -10.27 1.86 14.27
CA ALA A 128 -10.48 0.47 13.87
C ALA A 128 -9.14 -0.27 13.69
N LYS A 129 -8.17 0.34 13.02
CA LYS A 129 -6.84 -0.22 12.81
C LYS A 129 -6.04 -0.41 14.11
N ARG A 130 -6.24 0.46 15.10
CA ARG A 130 -5.61 0.33 16.42
C ARG A 130 -6.20 -0.84 17.19
N ALA A 131 -7.53 -0.96 17.19
CA ALA A 131 -8.24 -2.06 17.86
C ALA A 131 -7.87 -3.43 17.27
N GLU A 132 -7.85 -3.54 15.93
CA GLU A 132 -7.49 -4.79 15.23
C GLU A 132 -6.07 -5.27 15.55
N LYS A 133 -5.12 -4.35 15.62
CA LYS A 133 -3.69 -4.68 15.78
C LYS A 133 -3.20 -4.59 17.22
N GLN A 134 -4.09 -4.36 18.19
CA GLN A 134 -3.77 -4.21 19.62
C GLN A 134 -2.56 -3.27 19.87
N ARG A 135 -2.51 -2.15 19.11
CA ARG A 135 -1.38 -1.22 19.17
C ARG A 135 -1.35 -0.48 20.48
N ALA A 136 -0.22 -0.53 21.16
CA ALA A 136 0.02 0.17 22.42
C ALA A 136 0.24 1.68 22.20
N SER A 137 0.78 2.07 21.04
CA SER A 137 1.09 3.45 20.69
C SER A 137 0.43 3.88 19.39
N VAL A 138 0.11 5.16 19.26
CA VAL A 138 -0.33 5.80 18.00
C VAL A 138 0.73 5.71 16.91
N PHE A 139 1.99 5.57 17.29
CA PHE A 139 3.11 5.49 16.38
C PHE A 139 3.39 4.06 15.87
N ASP A 140 2.76 3.06 16.46
CA ASP A 140 2.97 1.67 16.06
C ASP A 140 2.55 1.43 14.61
N GLY A 141 3.41 0.71 13.87
CA GLY A 141 3.17 0.32 12.47
C GLY A 141 3.32 1.49 11.47
N VAL A 142 4.10 2.53 11.82
CA VAL A 142 4.70 3.42 10.83
C VAL A 142 5.91 2.70 10.25
N PRO A 143 5.97 2.43 8.93
CA PRO A 143 7.07 1.66 8.35
C PRO A 143 8.41 2.34 8.57
N LEU A 144 9.41 1.57 8.99
CA LEU A 144 10.78 2.07 9.18
C LEU A 144 11.49 2.36 7.84
N GLY A 145 11.04 1.71 6.77
CA GLY A 145 11.58 1.89 5.41
C GLY A 145 11.08 3.12 4.67
N LEU A 146 10.13 3.88 5.24
CA LEU A 146 9.76 5.18 4.67
C LEU A 146 10.95 6.13 4.71
N GLY A 147 11.09 6.96 3.68
CA GLY A 147 12.03 8.09 3.69
C GLY A 147 11.82 8.97 4.93
N ALA A 148 12.88 9.57 5.45
CA ALA A 148 12.86 10.27 6.75
C ALA A 148 11.77 11.35 6.83
N LEU A 149 11.59 12.15 5.78
CA LEU A 149 10.58 13.22 5.74
C LEU A 149 9.15 12.66 5.69
N ALA A 150 8.87 11.70 4.83
CA ALA A 150 7.56 11.05 4.74
C ALA A 150 7.20 10.33 6.05
N ARG A 151 8.20 9.76 6.73
CA ARG A 151 8.00 9.14 8.04
C ARG A 151 7.71 10.19 9.11
N ALA A 152 8.42 11.31 9.13
CA ALA A 152 8.19 12.42 10.04
C ALA A 152 6.77 12.99 9.87
N GLN A 153 6.37 13.32 8.63
CA GLN A 153 5.02 13.78 8.31
C GLN A 153 3.95 12.80 8.82
N LYS A 154 4.15 11.51 8.59
CA LYS A 154 3.19 10.48 9.05
C LYS A 154 3.11 10.38 10.57
N LEU A 155 4.21 10.60 11.28
CA LEU A 155 4.24 10.62 12.75
C LEU A 155 3.53 11.85 13.30
N VAL A 156 3.81 13.05 12.76
CA VAL A 156 3.13 14.30 13.12
C VAL A 156 1.63 14.17 12.91
N ALA A 157 1.18 13.86 11.71
CA ALA A 157 -0.24 13.70 11.39
C ALA A 157 -0.97 12.67 12.27
N ARG A 158 -0.29 11.60 12.71
CA ARG A 158 -0.88 10.63 13.64
C ARG A 158 -0.99 11.14 15.06
N ALA A 159 0.00 11.89 15.52
CA ALA A 159 -0.02 12.49 16.85
C ALA A 159 -1.15 13.54 16.96
N GLU A 160 -1.29 14.41 15.96
CA GLU A 160 -2.36 15.41 15.88
C GLU A 160 -3.75 14.77 15.91
N ARG A 161 -4.00 13.77 15.04
CA ARG A 161 -5.27 13.01 15.03
C ARG A 161 -5.55 12.26 16.33
N ALA A 162 -4.52 12.00 17.12
CA ALA A 162 -4.67 11.40 18.46
C ALA A 162 -4.88 12.45 19.57
N GLY A 163 -4.95 13.74 19.21
CA GLY A 163 -5.15 14.84 20.15
C GLY A 163 -3.89 15.25 20.91
N HIS A 164 -2.71 14.86 20.41
CA HIS A 164 -1.46 15.37 20.97
C HIS A 164 -1.13 16.71 20.34
N ASP A 165 -0.74 17.68 21.16
CA ASP A 165 -0.18 18.94 20.67
C ASP A 165 1.23 18.66 20.10
N VAL A 166 1.36 18.75 18.79
CA VAL A 166 2.61 18.53 18.05
C VAL A 166 3.05 19.83 17.40
N SER A 167 2.98 20.93 18.16
CA SER A 167 3.54 22.19 17.65
C SER A 167 5.05 22.02 17.43
N VAL A 168 5.44 21.85 16.17
CA VAL A 168 6.84 21.93 15.77
C VAL A 168 7.14 23.42 15.57
N PRO A 169 8.00 24.02 16.41
CA PRO A 169 8.31 25.44 16.27
C PRO A 169 8.96 25.70 14.90
N ALA A 170 8.64 26.83 14.27
CA ALA A 170 9.37 27.28 13.09
C ALA A 170 10.88 27.31 13.40
N ALA A 171 11.66 26.62 12.60
CA ALA A 171 13.08 26.54 12.84
C ALA A 171 13.77 27.84 12.42
N ALA A 172 14.67 28.35 13.26
CA ALA A 172 15.50 29.49 12.89
C ALA A 172 16.38 29.16 11.65
N PRO A 173 16.76 30.13 10.82
CA PRO A 173 17.56 29.90 9.61
C PRO A 173 18.90 29.20 9.85
N ASP A 174 19.46 29.37 11.05
CA ASP A 174 20.72 28.78 11.52
C ASP A 174 20.53 27.50 12.36
N ALA A 175 19.29 27.04 12.54
CA ALA A 175 19.02 25.81 13.26
C ALA A 175 19.61 24.59 12.52
N PRO A 176 19.88 23.47 13.24
CA PRO A 176 20.29 22.22 12.62
C PRO A 176 19.37 21.82 11.46
N LEU A 177 19.96 21.24 10.39
CA LEU A 177 19.20 20.88 9.19
C LEU A 177 17.99 19.99 9.50
N GLY A 178 18.12 19.05 10.45
CA GLY A 178 17.03 18.17 10.85
C GLY A 178 15.83 18.93 11.43
N ASP A 179 16.07 19.95 12.25
CA ASP A 179 15.01 20.78 12.84
C ASP A 179 14.32 21.63 11.77
N ARG A 180 15.08 22.16 10.80
CA ARG A 180 14.53 22.92 9.67
C ARG A 180 13.67 22.04 8.77
N LEU A 181 14.12 20.82 8.47
CA LEU A 181 13.35 19.86 7.67
C LEU A 181 12.09 19.41 8.42
N LEU A 182 12.16 19.18 9.73
CA LEU A 182 10.99 18.82 10.52
C LEU A 182 9.94 19.94 10.56
N ALA A 183 10.38 21.19 10.68
CA ALA A 183 9.48 22.35 10.63
C ALA A 183 8.71 22.42 9.29
N LEU A 184 9.39 22.22 8.16
CA LEU A 184 8.78 22.20 6.82
C LEU A 184 7.80 21.03 6.62
N VAL A 185 7.99 19.93 7.32
CA VAL A 185 7.09 18.76 7.23
C VAL A 185 5.81 18.97 8.05
N ALA A 186 5.87 19.84 9.06
CA ALA A 186 4.75 20.14 9.96
C ALA A 186 3.90 21.34 9.50
N GLU A 187 4.31 22.09 8.47
CA GLU A 187 3.51 23.11 7.79
C GLU A 187 2.44 22.49 6.88
#